data_c49dc02fec33c5186d09d16c9d3c82d6
#
_entry.id   c49dc02fec33c5186d09d16c9d3c82d6
#
_cell.length_a   1.000
_cell.length_b   1.000
_cell.length_c   1.000
_cell.angle_alpha   90.00
_cell.angle_beta   90.00
_cell.angle_gamma   90.00
#
_symmetry.space_group_name_H-M   'P 1'
#
loop_
_entity.id
_entity.type
_entity.pdbx_description
1 polymer ?
#
loop_
_entity_poly.entity_id
_entity_poly.type
_entity_poly.pdbx_seq_one_letter_code
_entity_poly.pdbx_strand_id
1 'polypeptide(L)'
;IMSHASSPPSAGVPGQRGVGWRRPRPGDTVAPDAPPSRLPLPVSRPSVKRLWQNLTFRVLSAVALGVLVGILWPEFGKALKPLGDTFVNLVRMVIAPIIFLTIVAGIATIGDLKHVGRVGGKAFLYFEVVTTFALGIGLIVVNVTKPGAGLDASAMAKGDISRYTAAGEQMKFVDFLVHIVPSSVVDAFAKGEILQVVFFAVLFGVALTMSGEIGRNITDGCERLAQVFFKIVGIIMHVAPLGAFGAMAFTVGSFGLKTLLPLGRLMLDVYLTMFLFVFVVLNIICRIYGFSLWEFIKYIREEILLVLGTSSSEAALP
;
A
#
# COMPACT_ATOMS: atom_id res chain seq x y z
N ILE A 1 30.02 2.48 67.14
CA ILE A 1 29.44 1.20 67.55
C ILE A 1 29.15 0.42 66.28
N MET A 2 29.94 -0.63 66.08
CA MET A 2 29.88 -1.62 64.99
C MET A 2 28.56 -2.41 65.08
N SER A 3 27.97 -2.70 63.90
CA SER A 3 27.14 -3.88 63.76
C SER A 3 27.25 -4.41 62.33
N HIS A 4 27.79 -5.61 62.25
CA HIS A 4 27.81 -6.50 61.10
C HIS A 4 26.41 -6.85 60.59
N ALA A 5 26.17 -6.79 59.31
CA ALA A 5 25.04 -7.48 58.66
C ALA A 5 25.62 -8.34 57.52
N SER A 6 25.40 -9.61 57.70
CA SER A 6 25.83 -10.76 56.90
C SER A 6 25.11 -10.81 55.53
N SER A 7 25.86 -11.10 54.48
CA SER A 7 25.40 -11.42 53.11
C SER A 7 24.74 -12.81 53.08
N PRO A 8 23.66 -13.04 52.32
CA PRO A 8 23.15 -14.36 52.05
C PRO A 8 23.96 -15.08 50.93
N PRO A 9 23.97 -16.42 50.91
CA PRO A 9 24.77 -17.24 50.03
C PRO A 9 24.27 -17.28 48.59
N SER A 10 25.21 -17.25 47.67
CA SER A 10 24.99 -17.42 46.21
C SER A 10 24.55 -18.82 45.88
N ALA A 11 23.34 -18.95 45.31
CA ALA A 11 22.88 -20.18 44.71
C ALA A 11 23.62 -20.43 43.38
N GLY A 12 24.29 -21.58 43.31
CA GLY A 12 25.06 -21.98 42.12
C GLY A 12 24.19 -22.31 40.90
N VAL A 13 24.61 -21.78 39.77
CA VAL A 13 24.10 -22.13 38.44
C VAL A 13 24.86 -23.37 37.97
N PRO A 14 24.19 -24.48 37.58
CA PRO A 14 24.86 -25.69 37.08
C PRO A 14 25.25 -25.56 35.63
N GLY A 15 26.53 -25.77 35.33
CA GLY A 15 26.99 -26.48 34.12
C GLY A 15 27.13 -25.70 32.83
N GLN A 16 28.02 -24.72 32.73
CA GLN A 16 28.67 -24.39 31.45
C GLN A 16 29.94 -25.22 31.31
N ARG A 17 29.86 -26.30 30.48
CA ARG A 17 31.07 -26.98 30.03
C ARG A 17 31.77 -26.05 29.03
N GLY A 18 32.93 -25.59 29.39
CA GLY A 18 33.81 -24.79 28.56
C GLY A 18 34.21 -25.56 27.29
N VAL A 19 33.82 -25.05 26.16
CA VAL A 19 34.35 -25.45 24.86
C VAL A 19 35.78 -24.83 24.80
N GLY A 20 36.80 -25.62 25.09
CA GLY A 20 38.18 -25.22 24.98
C GLY A 20 38.55 -24.98 23.50
N TRP A 21 38.83 -23.75 23.14
CA TRP A 21 39.43 -23.38 21.87
C TRP A 21 40.87 -23.89 21.84
N ARG A 22 41.13 -25.04 21.17
CA ARG A 22 42.48 -25.46 20.81
C ARG A 22 42.95 -24.60 19.62
N ARG A 23 44.07 -23.88 19.81
CA ARG A 23 44.75 -23.23 18.68
C ARG A 23 45.29 -24.32 17.73
N PRO A 24 45.07 -24.18 16.38
CA PRO A 24 45.65 -25.09 15.41
C PRO A 24 47.18 -25.10 15.50
N ARG A 25 47.83 -26.26 15.40
CA ARG A 25 49.27 -26.40 15.32
C ARG A 25 49.77 -25.97 13.94
N PRO A 26 51.02 -25.37 13.84
CA PRO A 26 51.61 -25.09 12.53
C PRO A 26 51.90 -26.43 11.82
N GLY A 27 51.12 -26.71 10.74
CA GLY A 27 51.27 -27.96 9.97
C GLY A 27 49.93 -28.61 9.59
N ASP A 28 48.81 -28.25 10.19
CA ASP A 28 47.52 -28.80 9.81
C ASP A 28 47.04 -28.10 8.51
N THR A 29 47.22 -28.76 7.38
CA THR A 29 46.61 -28.39 6.11
C THR A 29 45.11 -28.70 6.21
N VAL A 30 44.30 -27.68 6.50
CA VAL A 30 42.86 -27.77 6.40
C VAL A 30 42.54 -27.84 4.92
N ALA A 31 42.09 -29.02 4.44
CA ALA A 31 41.51 -29.13 3.15
C ALA A 31 40.28 -28.22 3.06
N PRO A 32 40.07 -27.47 1.97
CA PRO A 32 38.88 -26.63 1.80
C PRO A 32 37.65 -27.53 1.86
N ASP A 33 36.82 -27.30 2.88
CA ASP A 33 35.51 -27.96 3.02
C ASP A 33 34.72 -27.78 1.71
N ALA A 34 34.40 -28.89 1.06
CA ALA A 34 33.50 -28.87 -0.08
C ALA A 34 32.18 -28.21 0.32
N PRO A 35 31.62 -27.29 -0.48
CA PRO A 35 30.38 -26.64 -0.14
C PRO A 35 29.31 -27.70 0.08
N PRO A 36 28.47 -27.58 1.14
CA PRO A 36 27.43 -28.55 1.42
C PRO A 36 26.54 -28.69 0.17
N SER A 37 26.44 -29.94 -0.35
CA SER A 37 25.54 -30.28 -1.47
C SER A 37 24.14 -29.82 -1.10
N ARG A 38 23.67 -28.72 -1.72
CA ARG A 38 22.29 -28.26 -1.58
C ARG A 38 21.40 -29.34 -2.17
N LEU A 39 20.83 -30.16 -1.30
CA LEU A 39 19.73 -31.02 -1.69
C LEU A 39 18.64 -30.16 -2.30
N PRO A 40 18.11 -30.48 -3.49
CA PRO A 40 17.01 -29.76 -4.06
C PRO A 40 15.83 -29.84 -3.07
N LEU A 41 15.40 -28.67 -2.56
CA LEU A 41 14.21 -28.60 -1.74
C LEU A 41 13.04 -29.19 -2.52
N PRO A 42 12.24 -30.09 -1.95
CA PRO A 42 11.10 -30.66 -2.63
C PRO A 42 10.17 -29.52 -3.03
N VAL A 43 9.93 -29.37 -4.34
CA VAL A 43 8.91 -28.46 -4.88
C VAL A 43 7.57 -29.03 -4.42
N SER A 44 7.11 -28.54 -3.27
CA SER A 44 5.80 -28.91 -2.74
C SER A 44 4.74 -28.35 -3.67
N ARG A 45 4.04 -29.24 -4.37
CA ARG A 45 2.85 -28.86 -5.15
C ARG A 45 1.89 -28.13 -4.19
N PRO A 46 1.38 -26.94 -4.56
CA PRO A 46 0.46 -26.22 -3.70
C PRO A 46 -0.78 -27.08 -3.47
N SER A 47 -1.01 -27.50 -2.24
CA SER A 47 -2.24 -28.21 -1.89
C SER A 47 -3.42 -27.26 -2.07
N VAL A 48 -4.55 -27.76 -2.59
CA VAL A 48 -5.77 -26.95 -2.82
C VAL A 48 -6.19 -26.17 -1.57
N LYS A 49 -5.96 -26.70 -0.36
CA LYS A 49 -6.19 -25.99 0.91
C LYS A 49 -5.35 -24.71 1.06
N ARG A 50 -4.13 -24.67 0.49
CA ARG A 50 -3.26 -23.48 0.55
C ARG A 50 -3.70 -22.39 -0.42
N LEU A 51 -4.37 -22.75 -1.52
CA LEU A 51 -4.93 -21.79 -2.49
C LEU A 51 -6.11 -21.00 -1.87
N TRP A 52 -6.99 -21.66 -1.13
CA TRP A 52 -8.13 -21.02 -0.45
C TRP A 52 -7.72 -20.09 0.71
N GLN A 53 -6.49 -20.19 1.20
CA GLN A 53 -5.94 -19.27 2.19
C GLN A 53 -5.46 -17.96 1.57
N ASN A 54 -5.20 -17.93 0.26
CA ASN A 54 -4.79 -16.71 -0.43
C ASN A 54 -6.00 -15.80 -0.69
N LEU A 55 -5.92 -14.57 -0.16
CA LEU A 55 -6.96 -13.55 -0.35
C LEU A 55 -7.27 -13.31 -1.83
N THR A 56 -6.23 -13.21 -2.66
CA THR A 56 -6.34 -13.01 -4.12
C THR A 56 -7.20 -14.10 -4.78
N PHE A 57 -6.95 -15.38 -4.43
CA PHE A 57 -7.73 -16.49 -4.97
C PHE A 57 -9.20 -16.43 -4.55
N ARG A 58 -9.45 -16.08 -3.27
CA ARG A 58 -10.83 -15.91 -2.76
C ARG A 58 -11.56 -14.76 -3.46
N VAL A 59 -10.88 -13.63 -3.68
CA VAL A 59 -11.46 -12.48 -4.39
C VAL A 59 -11.74 -12.83 -5.86
N LEU A 60 -10.80 -13.46 -6.57
CA LEU A 60 -11.00 -13.87 -7.96
C LEU A 60 -12.14 -14.88 -8.10
N SER A 61 -12.24 -15.85 -7.18
CA SER A 61 -13.36 -16.80 -7.15
C SER A 61 -14.69 -16.11 -6.90
N ALA A 62 -14.72 -15.13 -5.99
CA ALA A 62 -15.90 -14.33 -5.68
C ALA A 62 -16.33 -13.47 -6.87
N VAL A 63 -15.37 -12.86 -7.58
CA VAL A 63 -15.62 -12.13 -8.84
C VAL A 63 -16.24 -13.05 -9.89
N ALA A 64 -15.67 -14.25 -10.12
CA ALA A 64 -16.20 -15.20 -11.08
C ALA A 64 -17.64 -15.66 -10.73
N LEU A 65 -17.89 -15.93 -9.44
CA LEU A 65 -19.24 -16.23 -8.94
C LEU A 65 -20.19 -15.06 -9.12
N GLY A 66 -19.74 -13.82 -8.87
CA GLY A 66 -20.53 -12.61 -9.09
C GLY A 66 -20.94 -12.43 -10.55
N VAL A 67 -20.03 -12.70 -11.48
CA VAL A 67 -20.31 -12.71 -12.92
C VAL A 67 -21.39 -13.75 -13.25
N LEU A 68 -21.24 -14.98 -12.75
CA LEU A 68 -22.22 -16.05 -12.97
C LEU A 68 -23.62 -15.68 -12.44
N VAL A 69 -23.69 -15.16 -11.23
CA VAL A 69 -24.95 -14.73 -10.62
C VAL A 69 -25.59 -13.58 -11.41
N GLY A 70 -24.77 -12.59 -11.82
CA GLY A 70 -25.26 -11.48 -12.63
C GLY A 70 -25.81 -11.89 -13.99
N ILE A 71 -25.29 -12.98 -14.60
CA ILE A 71 -25.79 -13.55 -15.86
C ILE A 71 -27.07 -14.35 -15.63
N LEU A 72 -27.07 -15.25 -14.64
CA LEU A 72 -28.17 -16.20 -14.43
C LEU A 72 -29.40 -15.54 -13.78
N TRP A 73 -29.18 -14.59 -12.88
CA TRP A 73 -30.21 -13.90 -12.11
C TRP A 73 -29.96 -12.39 -12.09
N PRO A 74 -30.20 -11.64 -13.20
CA PRO A 74 -29.86 -10.22 -13.28
C PRO A 74 -30.54 -9.37 -12.19
N GLU A 75 -31.82 -9.62 -11.87
CA GLU A 75 -32.55 -8.87 -10.84
C GLU A 75 -31.96 -9.10 -9.43
N PHE A 76 -31.58 -10.33 -9.13
CA PHE A 76 -30.88 -10.62 -7.89
C PHE A 76 -29.48 -9.97 -7.86
N GLY A 77 -28.77 -9.99 -8.99
CA GLY A 77 -27.48 -9.30 -9.15
C GLY A 77 -27.59 -7.81 -8.83
N LYS A 78 -28.61 -7.13 -9.33
CA LYS A 78 -28.88 -5.71 -9.05
C LYS A 78 -29.10 -5.46 -7.55
N ALA A 79 -29.80 -6.35 -6.86
CA ALA A 79 -30.07 -6.25 -5.43
C ALA A 79 -28.81 -6.41 -4.57
N LEU A 80 -27.71 -6.95 -5.11
CA LEU A 80 -26.43 -7.14 -4.40
C LEU A 80 -25.54 -5.88 -4.35
N LYS A 81 -25.95 -4.77 -4.99
CA LYS A 81 -25.22 -3.48 -4.92
C LYS A 81 -24.79 -3.08 -3.51
N PRO A 82 -25.65 -3.18 -2.46
CA PRO A 82 -25.28 -2.78 -1.11
C PRO A 82 -24.04 -3.51 -0.55
N LEU A 83 -23.75 -4.74 -0.98
CA LEU A 83 -22.57 -5.48 -0.53
C LEU A 83 -21.28 -4.80 -1.03
N GLY A 84 -21.26 -4.38 -2.30
CA GLY A 84 -20.15 -3.63 -2.87
C GLY A 84 -19.99 -2.26 -2.22
N ASP A 85 -21.09 -1.51 -2.11
CA ASP A 85 -21.08 -0.17 -1.50
C ASP A 85 -20.62 -0.21 -0.03
N THR A 86 -21.09 -1.21 0.74
CA THR A 86 -20.67 -1.40 2.14
C THR A 86 -19.18 -1.67 2.24
N PHE A 87 -18.62 -2.53 1.39
CA PHE A 87 -17.19 -2.79 1.39
C PHE A 87 -16.37 -1.53 1.07
N VAL A 88 -16.79 -0.76 0.05
CA VAL A 88 -16.13 0.51 -0.30
C VAL A 88 -16.19 1.50 0.85
N ASN A 89 -17.32 1.60 1.55
CA ASN A 89 -17.46 2.48 2.72
C ASN A 89 -16.59 2.04 3.89
N LEU A 90 -16.47 0.73 4.14
CA LEU A 90 -15.56 0.19 5.16
C LEU A 90 -14.10 0.58 4.88
N VAL A 91 -13.67 0.51 3.62
CA VAL A 91 -12.31 0.93 3.23
C VAL A 91 -12.15 2.44 3.39
N ARG A 92 -13.10 3.23 2.88
CA ARG A 92 -13.05 4.71 2.96
C ARG A 92 -12.96 5.22 4.39
N MET A 93 -13.64 4.56 5.32
CA MET A 93 -13.67 4.94 6.75
C MET A 93 -12.27 5.00 7.38
N VAL A 94 -11.33 4.17 6.94
CA VAL A 94 -10.00 4.05 7.55
C VAL A 94 -8.92 4.84 6.82
N ILE A 95 -9.20 5.35 5.61
CA ILE A 95 -8.19 6.03 4.76
C ILE A 95 -7.63 7.28 5.46
N ALA A 96 -8.49 8.21 5.89
CA ALA A 96 -8.06 9.47 6.47
C ALA A 96 -7.24 9.29 7.77
N PRO A 97 -7.65 8.45 8.75
CA PRO A 97 -6.84 8.15 9.93
C PRO A 97 -5.48 7.52 9.60
N ILE A 98 -5.42 6.58 8.66
CA ILE A 98 -4.16 5.92 8.28
C ILE A 98 -3.21 6.94 7.65
N ILE A 99 -3.67 7.73 6.68
CA ILE A 99 -2.86 8.75 6.03
C ILE A 99 -2.30 9.73 7.06
N PHE A 100 -3.15 10.21 7.97
CA PHE A 100 -2.73 11.11 9.03
C PHE A 100 -1.63 10.50 9.90
N LEU A 101 -1.86 9.33 10.46
CA LEU A 101 -0.93 8.68 11.37
C LEU A 101 0.41 8.34 10.72
N THR A 102 0.38 7.84 9.48
CA THR A 102 1.60 7.48 8.75
C THR A 102 2.44 8.68 8.37
N ILE A 103 1.81 9.79 7.93
CA ILE A 103 2.53 11.02 7.60
C ILE A 103 3.12 11.65 8.86
N VAL A 104 2.33 11.75 9.95
CA VAL A 104 2.80 12.29 11.23
C VAL A 104 4.00 11.50 11.74
N ALA A 105 3.89 10.17 11.79
CA ALA A 105 4.97 9.31 12.23
C ALA A 105 6.21 9.48 11.32
N GLY A 106 6.04 9.47 10.00
CA GLY A 106 7.13 9.63 9.05
C GLY A 106 7.89 10.96 9.20
N ILE A 107 7.19 12.07 9.41
CA ILE A 107 7.83 13.39 9.58
C ILE A 107 8.52 13.49 10.94
N ALA A 108 7.83 13.08 12.01
CA ALA A 108 8.34 13.24 13.36
C ALA A 108 9.54 12.33 13.64
N THR A 109 9.67 11.17 12.99
CA THR A 109 10.80 10.25 13.15
C THR A 109 12.09 10.79 12.55
N ILE A 110 12.05 11.65 11.52
CA ILE A 110 13.26 12.20 10.90
C ILE A 110 14.03 13.13 11.84
N GLY A 111 13.35 13.81 12.77
CA GLY A 111 13.95 14.57 13.88
C GLY A 111 14.66 15.88 13.53
N ASP A 112 15.12 16.08 12.28
CA ASP A 112 15.79 17.31 11.80
C ASP A 112 14.91 18.03 10.76
N LEU A 113 14.32 19.16 11.17
CA LEU A 113 13.46 19.97 10.30
C LEU A 113 14.15 20.50 9.04
N LYS A 114 15.47 20.80 9.10
CA LYS A 114 16.21 21.25 7.92
C LYS A 114 16.37 20.11 6.93
N HIS A 115 16.59 18.91 7.45
CA HIS A 115 16.68 17.69 6.64
C HIS A 115 15.32 17.36 6.02
N VAL A 116 14.24 17.38 6.82
CA VAL A 116 12.86 17.18 6.36
C VAL A 116 12.51 18.17 5.25
N GLY A 117 12.77 19.48 5.44
CA GLY A 117 12.45 20.50 4.45
C GLY A 117 13.23 20.33 3.14
N ARG A 118 14.52 19.97 3.22
CA ARG A 118 15.37 19.76 2.03
C ARG A 118 14.99 18.49 1.27
N VAL A 119 14.79 17.39 1.99
CA VAL A 119 14.40 16.11 1.38
C VAL A 119 12.96 16.20 0.86
N GLY A 120 12.05 16.76 1.67
CA GLY A 120 10.66 16.95 1.28
C GLY A 120 10.50 17.81 0.04
N GLY A 121 11.23 18.94 -0.05
CA GLY A 121 11.19 19.80 -1.23
C GLY A 121 11.70 19.10 -2.50
N LYS A 122 12.80 18.33 -2.39
CA LYS A 122 13.32 17.53 -3.52
C LYS A 122 12.34 16.42 -3.91
N ALA A 123 11.79 15.72 -2.92
CA ALA A 123 10.81 14.67 -3.15
C ALA A 123 9.54 15.22 -3.81
N PHE A 124 9.04 16.35 -3.34
CA PHE A 124 7.89 17.02 -3.92
C PHE A 124 8.11 17.36 -5.40
N LEU A 125 9.24 18.02 -5.72
CA LEU A 125 9.57 18.34 -7.10
C LEU A 125 9.72 17.09 -7.97
N TYR A 126 10.39 16.07 -7.44
CA TYR A 126 10.54 14.78 -8.12
C TYR A 126 9.18 14.14 -8.43
N PHE A 127 8.30 14.04 -7.43
CA PHE A 127 6.98 13.46 -7.61
C PHE A 127 6.11 14.26 -8.56
N GLU A 128 6.16 15.59 -8.51
CA GLU A 128 5.39 16.45 -9.44
C GLU A 128 5.79 16.20 -10.90
N VAL A 129 7.09 16.21 -11.17
CA VAL A 129 7.61 15.95 -12.52
C VAL A 129 7.27 14.54 -13.00
N VAL A 130 7.51 13.53 -12.15
CA VAL A 130 7.29 12.12 -12.53
C VAL A 130 5.80 11.80 -12.68
N THR A 131 4.95 12.37 -11.83
CA THR A 131 3.49 12.21 -11.93
C THR A 131 2.94 12.87 -13.20
N THR A 132 3.46 14.02 -13.57
CA THR A 132 3.09 14.69 -14.82
C THR A 132 3.41 13.80 -16.04
N PHE A 133 4.57 13.16 -16.07
CA PHE A 133 4.89 12.18 -17.11
C PHE A 133 3.96 10.97 -17.07
N ALA A 134 3.64 10.44 -15.90
CA ALA A 134 2.71 9.33 -15.75
C ALA A 134 1.31 9.66 -16.29
N LEU A 135 0.79 10.85 -15.95
CA LEU A 135 -0.49 11.35 -16.47
C LEU A 135 -0.46 11.52 -17.99
N GLY A 136 0.63 12.09 -18.53
CA GLY A 136 0.82 12.23 -19.98
C GLY A 136 0.76 10.88 -20.70
N ILE A 137 1.47 9.87 -20.19
CA ILE A 137 1.44 8.51 -20.76
C ILE A 137 0.03 7.92 -20.67
N GLY A 138 -0.64 8.04 -19.52
CA GLY A 138 -2.01 7.56 -19.33
C GLY A 138 -2.98 8.19 -20.33
N LEU A 139 -2.90 9.51 -20.53
CA LEU A 139 -3.71 10.23 -21.51
C LEU A 139 -3.43 9.77 -22.95
N ILE A 140 -2.18 9.55 -23.31
CA ILE A 140 -1.80 9.05 -24.65
C ILE A 140 -2.39 7.64 -24.85
N VAL A 141 -2.19 6.74 -23.88
CA VAL A 141 -2.69 5.36 -23.95
C VAL A 141 -4.21 5.36 -24.14
N VAL A 142 -4.96 6.05 -23.27
CA VAL A 142 -6.42 6.08 -23.32
C VAL A 142 -6.95 6.70 -24.62
N ASN A 143 -6.31 7.73 -25.14
CA ASN A 143 -6.71 8.35 -26.40
C ASN A 143 -6.43 7.47 -27.64
N VAL A 144 -5.39 6.65 -27.59
CA VAL A 144 -5.05 5.70 -28.66
C VAL A 144 -5.96 4.47 -28.62
N THR A 145 -6.12 3.86 -27.44
CA THR A 145 -6.85 2.59 -27.27
C THR A 145 -8.37 2.78 -27.22
N LYS A 146 -8.84 3.94 -26.74
CA LYS A 146 -10.27 4.29 -26.59
C LYS A 146 -11.07 3.16 -25.97
N PRO A 147 -10.77 2.70 -24.73
CA PRO A 147 -11.36 1.51 -24.13
C PRO A 147 -12.88 1.59 -23.95
N GLY A 148 -13.43 2.81 -23.90
CA GLY A 148 -14.88 3.08 -23.83
C GLY A 148 -15.60 3.17 -25.18
N ALA A 149 -14.89 3.01 -26.31
CA ALA A 149 -15.51 3.10 -27.63
C ALA A 149 -16.53 1.96 -27.82
N GLY A 150 -17.77 2.33 -28.17
CA GLY A 150 -18.88 1.39 -28.38
C GLY A 150 -19.71 1.10 -27.11
N LEU A 151 -19.45 1.75 -26.00
CA LEU A 151 -20.38 1.77 -24.87
C LEU A 151 -21.56 2.69 -25.17
N ASP A 152 -22.77 2.17 -24.99
CA ASP A 152 -23.98 2.98 -25.08
C ASP A 152 -24.10 3.84 -23.81
N ALA A 153 -23.59 5.07 -23.89
CA ALA A 153 -23.63 6.01 -22.77
C ALA A 153 -25.06 6.41 -22.35
N SER A 154 -26.06 6.16 -23.24
CA SER A 154 -27.47 6.43 -22.93
C SER A 154 -28.07 5.38 -22.00
N ALA A 155 -27.58 4.15 -22.05
CA ALA A 155 -28.01 3.04 -21.19
C ALA A 155 -27.30 3.06 -19.81
N MET A 156 -26.18 3.77 -19.68
CA MET A 156 -25.51 3.97 -18.41
C MET A 156 -26.16 5.14 -17.68
N ALA A 157 -26.71 4.89 -16.49
CA ALA A 157 -27.09 5.97 -15.59
C ALA A 157 -25.88 6.91 -15.49
N LYS A 158 -26.04 8.16 -15.93
CA LYS A 158 -24.97 9.17 -15.82
C LYS A 158 -24.63 9.23 -14.34
N GLY A 159 -23.50 8.63 -13.96
CA GLY A 159 -22.99 8.78 -12.61
C GLY A 159 -22.94 10.28 -12.33
N ASP A 160 -23.31 10.69 -11.15
CA ASP A 160 -23.26 12.11 -10.78
C ASP A 160 -21.81 12.61 -10.82
N ILE A 161 -21.41 13.05 -12.03
CA ILE A 161 -20.10 13.68 -12.26
C ILE A 161 -20.12 15.18 -11.92
N SER A 162 -21.29 15.71 -11.50
CA SER A 162 -21.45 17.12 -11.17
C SER A 162 -20.48 17.56 -10.09
N ARG A 163 -20.13 16.68 -9.16
CA ARG A 163 -19.09 16.91 -8.15
C ARG A 163 -17.71 17.19 -8.75
N TYR A 164 -17.35 16.51 -9.83
CA TYR A 164 -16.02 16.65 -10.45
C TYR A 164 -16.01 17.79 -11.48
N THR A 165 -17.08 17.99 -12.22
CA THR A 165 -17.21 19.09 -13.17
C THR A 165 -17.39 20.43 -12.48
N ALA A 166 -18.21 20.51 -11.43
CA ALA A 166 -18.35 21.73 -10.63
C ALA A 166 -17.05 22.12 -9.93
N ALA A 167 -16.25 21.14 -9.47
CA ALA A 167 -14.93 21.39 -8.91
C ALA A 167 -13.92 21.88 -9.98
N GLY A 168 -14.03 21.39 -11.23
CA GLY A 168 -13.11 21.79 -12.32
C GLY A 168 -13.41 23.15 -12.94
N GLU A 169 -14.68 23.54 -13.02
CA GLU A 169 -15.08 24.78 -13.69
C GLU A 169 -14.98 26.06 -12.82
N GLN A 170 -14.96 25.92 -11.49
CA GLN A 170 -15.00 27.06 -10.58
C GLN A 170 -13.76 27.26 -9.73
N MET A 171 -12.81 26.32 -9.68
CA MET A 171 -11.61 26.52 -8.87
C MET A 171 -10.60 27.44 -9.58
N LYS A 172 -10.63 28.73 -9.28
CA LYS A 172 -9.48 29.60 -9.48
C LYS A 172 -8.32 29.01 -8.68
N PHE A 173 -7.11 29.06 -9.23
CA PHE A 173 -5.91 28.53 -8.57
C PHE A 173 -5.76 29.02 -7.13
N VAL A 174 -6.15 30.28 -6.87
CA VAL A 174 -6.14 30.87 -5.52
C VAL A 174 -7.14 30.16 -4.59
N ASP A 175 -8.34 29.87 -5.07
CA ASP A 175 -9.38 29.19 -4.27
C ASP A 175 -8.95 27.75 -3.94
N PHE A 176 -8.26 27.09 -4.88
CA PHE A 176 -7.66 25.78 -4.62
C PHE A 176 -6.61 25.85 -3.49
N LEU A 177 -5.68 26.81 -3.55
CA LEU A 177 -4.67 27.00 -2.50
C LEU A 177 -5.29 27.30 -1.13
N VAL A 178 -6.33 28.12 -1.10
CA VAL A 178 -7.06 28.42 0.15
C VAL A 178 -7.76 27.16 0.69
N HIS A 179 -8.33 26.33 -0.18
CA HIS A 179 -9.00 25.09 0.21
C HIS A 179 -8.07 23.98 0.73
N ILE A 180 -6.75 24.09 0.53
CA ILE A 180 -5.77 23.17 1.15
C ILE A 180 -5.81 23.30 2.68
N VAL A 181 -6.07 24.51 3.20
CA VAL A 181 -6.15 24.75 4.64
C VAL A 181 -7.57 24.47 5.11
N PRO A 182 -7.79 23.48 6.00
CA PRO A 182 -9.12 23.17 6.49
C PRO A 182 -9.66 24.28 7.41
N SER A 183 -10.94 24.57 7.30
CA SER A 183 -11.65 25.44 8.26
C SER A 183 -11.77 24.78 9.64
N SER A 184 -11.81 23.44 9.65
CA SER A 184 -11.83 22.61 10.86
C SER A 184 -11.14 21.29 10.57
N VAL A 185 -10.26 20.85 11.45
CA VAL A 185 -9.58 19.56 11.36
C VAL A 185 -10.61 18.41 11.39
N VAL A 186 -11.58 18.50 12.29
CA VAL A 186 -12.61 17.46 12.43
C VAL A 186 -13.46 17.34 11.17
N ASP A 187 -13.80 18.47 10.54
CA ASP A 187 -14.57 18.49 9.29
C ASP A 187 -13.81 17.84 8.14
N ALA A 188 -12.50 18.10 8.03
CA ALA A 188 -11.64 17.46 7.03
C ALA A 188 -11.63 15.93 7.15
N PHE A 189 -11.55 15.41 8.38
CA PHE A 189 -11.64 13.97 8.62
C PHE A 189 -13.04 13.42 8.34
N ALA A 190 -14.09 14.11 8.77
CA ALA A 190 -15.48 13.67 8.61
C ALA A 190 -15.91 13.63 7.14
N LYS A 191 -15.45 14.59 6.34
CA LYS A 191 -15.72 14.65 4.89
C LYS A 191 -14.77 13.77 4.06
N GLY A 192 -13.65 13.33 4.65
CA GLY A 192 -12.62 12.57 3.94
C GLY A 192 -11.85 13.40 2.91
N GLU A 193 -11.65 14.70 3.19
CA GLU A 193 -10.88 15.63 2.34
C GLU A 193 -9.39 15.37 2.53
N ILE A 194 -8.86 14.40 1.77
CA ILE A 194 -7.51 13.86 1.97
C ILE A 194 -6.43 14.93 1.94
N LEU A 195 -6.53 15.91 1.03
CA LEU A 195 -5.54 16.98 0.90
C LEU A 195 -5.46 17.84 2.17
N GLN A 196 -6.60 18.15 2.76
CA GLN A 196 -6.69 18.91 4.02
C GLN A 196 -6.14 18.09 5.20
N VAL A 197 -6.43 16.77 5.22
CA VAL A 197 -5.89 15.84 6.22
C VAL A 197 -4.37 15.77 6.12
N VAL A 198 -3.81 15.68 4.91
CA VAL A 198 -2.36 15.67 4.66
C VAL A 198 -1.73 16.98 5.12
N PHE A 199 -2.33 18.12 4.79
CA PHE A 199 -1.84 19.42 5.22
C PHE A 199 -1.74 19.50 6.75
N PHE A 200 -2.81 19.10 7.46
CA PHE A 200 -2.80 19.08 8.91
C PHE A 200 -1.79 18.06 9.47
N ALA A 201 -1.66 16.89 8.85
CA ALA A 201 -0.69 15.87 9.26
C ALA A 201 0.76 16.37 9.18
N VAL A 202 1.09 17.13 8.12
CA VAL A 202 2.41 17.77 7.96
C VAL A 202 2.65 18.77 9.07
N LEU A 203 1.70 19.68 9.31
CA LEU A 203 1.81 20.67 10.38
C LEU A 203 1.97 20.02 11.76
N PHE A 204 1.17 18.99 12.03
CA PHE A 204 1.21 18.27 13.29
C PHE A 204 2.52 17.52 13.48
N GLY A 205 3.03 16.83 12.45
CA GLY A 205 4.33 16.17 12.48
C GLY A 205 5.51 17.11 12.71
N VAL A 206 5.48 18.28 12.07
CA VAL A 206 6.47 19.34 12.30
C VAL A 206 6.38 19.86 13.75
N ALA A 207 5.19 20.11 14.27
CA ALA A 207 4.98 20.54 15.65
C ALA A 207 5.51 19.51 16.66
N LEU A 208 5.30 18.20 16.42
CA LEU A 208 5.85 17.13 17.25
C LEU A 208 7.38 17.15 17.24
N THR A 209 7.99 17.31 16.06
CA THR A 209 9.45 17.40 15.94
C THR A 209 10.00 18.58 16.77
N MET A 210 9.27 19.71 16.81
CA MET A 210 9.67 20.89 17.60
C MET A 210 9.43 20.71 19.12
N SER A 211 8.57 19.77 19.52
CA SER A 211 8.17 19.55 20.92
C SER A 211 9.14 18.66 21.72
N GLY A 212 10.24 18.23 21.11
CA GLY A 212 11.30 17.47 21.79
C GLY A 212 10.80 16.13 22.36
N GLU A 213 11.01 15.88 23.65
CA GLU A 213 10.68 14.62 24.30
C GLU A 213 9.16 14.31 24.30
N ILE A 214 8.33 15.34 24.54
CA ILE A 214 6.87 15.19 24.48
C ILE A 214 6.44 14.74 23.07
N GLY A 215 7.06 15.35 22.04
CA GLY A 215 6.78 15.01 20.65
C GLY A 215 7.12 13.55 20.34
N ARG A 216 8.27 13.03 20.83
CA ARG A 216 8.65 11.62 20.66
C ARG A 216 7.62 10.66 21.25
N ASN A 217 7.17 10.90 22.48
CA ASN A 217 6.18 10.05 23.12
C ASN A 217 4.84 10.00 22.36
N ILE A 218 4.43 11.14 21.78
CA ILE A 218 3.22 11.20 20.96
C ILE A 218 3.45 10.49 19.61
N THR A 219 4.62 10.64 19.00
CA THR A 219 4.99 9.96 17.75
C THR A 219 4.93 8.44 17.91
N ASP A 220 5.51 7.90 18.98
CA ASP A 220 5.42 6.47 19.30
C ASP A 220 3.96 6.02 19.48
N GLY A 221 3.14 6.88 20.08
CA GLY A 221 1.69 6.67 20.19
C GLY A 221 0.99 6.60 18.82
N CYS A 222 1.34 7.53 17.91
CA CYS A 222 0.82 7.55 16.53
C CYS A 222 1.23 6.29 15.75
N GLU A 223 2.48 5.82 15.87
CA GLU A 223 2.96 4.60 15.23
C GLU A 223 2.19 3.35 15.73
N ARG A 224 2.02 3.23 17.04
CA ARG A 224 1.23 2.13 17.63
C ARG A 224 -0.23 2.17 17.18
N LEU A 225 -0.81 3.37 17.11
CA LEU A 225 -2.18 3.55 16.65
C LEU A 225 -2.31 3.22 15.15
N ALA A 226 -1.34 3.60 14.32
CA ALA A 226 -1.29 3.20 12.90
C ALA A 226 -1.31 1.67 12.75
N GLN A 227 -0.53 0.94 13.56
CA GLN A 227 -0.55 -0.52 13.56
C GLN A 227 -1.93 -1.11 13.90
N VAL A 228 -2.70 -0.46 14.78
CA VAL A 228 -4.08 -0.87 15.09
C VAL A 228 -4.97 -0.65 13.87
N PHE A 229 -4.86 0.50 13.19
CA PHE A 229 -5.60 0.76 11.96
C PHE A 229 -5.25 -0.24 10.85
N PHE A 230 -3.98 -0.61 10.68
CA PHE A 230 -3.61 -1.68 9.73
C PHE A 230 -4.24 -3.04 10.07
N LYS A 231 -4.39 -3.37 11.35
CA LYS A 231 -5.16 -4.56 11.74
C LYS A 231 -6.63 -4.44 11.39
N ILE A 232 -7.24 -3.25 11.54
CA ILE A 232 -8.62 -2.99 11.10
C ILE A 232 -8.73 -3.20 9.59
N VAL A 233 -7.78 -2.69 8.79
CA VAL A 233 -7.73 -2.98 7.33
C VAL A 233 -7.68 -4.48 7.09
N GLY A 234 -6.83 -5.21 7.82
CA GLY A 234 -6.77 -6.67 7.73
C GLY A 234 -8.14 -7.35 7.96
N ILE A 235 -8.91 -6.88 8.96
CA ILE A 235 -10.27 -7.36 9.23
C ILE A 235 -11.20 -7.03 8.04
N ILE A 236 -11.18 -5.79 7.55
CA ILE A 236 -11.98 -5.34 6.41
C ILE A 236 -11.68 -6.19 5.17
N MET A 237 -10.40 -6.50 4.92
CA MET A 237 -9.98 -7.32 3.78
C MET A 237 -10.53 -8.75 3.81
N HIS A 238 -10.94 -9.28 4.97
CA HIS A 238 -11.65 -10.57 5.01
C HIS A 238 -13.06 -10.49 4.38
N VAL A 239 -13.65 -9.30 4.35
CA VAL A 239 -14.96 -9.04 3.73
C VAL A 239 -14.81 -8.71 2.22
N ALA A 240 -13.60 -8.41 1.74
CA ALA A 240 -13.33 -8.04 0.36
C ALA A 240 -13.92 -9.03 -0.69
N PRO A 241 -13.87 -10.37 -0.50
CA PRO A 241 -14.50 -11.29 -1.44
C PRO A 241 -16.01 -11.08 -1.57
N LEU A 242 -16.73 -10.77 -0.46
CA LEU A 242 -18.16 -10.48 -0.49
C LEU A 242 -18.45 -9.16 -1.20
N GLY A 243 -17.66 -8.14 -0.95
CA GLY A 243 -17.75 -6.86 -1.65
C GLY A 243 -17.52 -7.01 -3.16
N ALA A 244 -16.47 -7.73 -3.55
CA ALA A 244 -16.16 -8.00 -4.95
C ALA A 244 -17.24 -8.82 -5.66
N PHE A 245 -17.78 -9.85 -4.99
CA PHE A 245 -18.93 -10.63 -5.46
C PHE A 245 -20.13 -9.73 -5.73
N GLY A 246 -20.56 -8.93 -4.76
CA GLY A 246 -21.73 -8.06 -4.87
C GLY A 246 -21.55 -6.99 -5.95
N ALA A 247 -20.40 -6.34 -6.01
CA ALA A 247 -20.10 -5.33 -7.01
C ALA A 247 -20.11 -5.90 -8.43
N MET A 248 -19.54 -7.10 -8.63
CA MET A 248 -19.49 -7.73 -9.95
C MET A 248 -20.87 -8.27 -10.37
N ALA A 249 -21.62 -8.89 -9.45
CA ALA A 249 -22.98 -9.34 -9.71
C ALA A 249 -23.90 -8.16 -10.08
N PHE A 250 -23.77 -7.04 -9.37
CA PHE A 250 -24.48 -5.80 -9.70
C PHE A 250 -24.11 -5.27 -11.09
N THR A 251 -22.81 -5.19 -11.40
CA THR A 251 -22.32 -4.65 -12.68
C THR A 251 -22.84 -5.48 -13.85
N VAL A 252 -22.72 -6.81 -13.78
CA VAL A 252 -23.17 -7.70 -14.83
C VAL A 252 -24.71 -7.76 -14.91
N GLY A 253 -25.39 -7.79 -13.76
CA GLY A 253 -26.85 -7.80 -13.70
C GLY A 253 -27.49 -6.50 -14.23
N SER A 254 -26.84 -5.34 -14.01
CA SER A 254 -27.37 -4.04 -14.45
C SER A 254 -27.02 -3.71 -15.90
N PHE A 255 -25.80 -4.05 -16.34
CA PHE A 255 -25.26 -3.59 -17.62
C PHE A 255 -25.00 -4.74 -18.61
N GLY A 256 -25.17 -5.98 -18.17
CA GLY A 256 -24.94 -7.17 -18.99
C GLY A 256 -23.44 -7.51 -19.17
N LEU A 257 -23.20 -8.71 -19.71
CA LEU A 257 -21.86 -9.27 -19.93
C LEU A 257 -21.00 -8.42 -20.89
N LYS A 258 -21.64 -7.75 -21.84
CA LYS A 258 -20.96 -6.90 -22.84
C LYS A 258 -20.14 -5.77 -22.20
N THR A 259 -20.50 -5.35 -21.00
CA THR A 259 -19.79 -4.30 -20.25
C THR A 259 -18.43 -4.77 -19.71
N LEU A 260 -18.23 -6.08 -19.55
CA LEU A 260 -16.94 -6.60 -19.08
C LEU A 260 -15.82 -6.42 -20.10
N LEU A 261 -16.14 -6.37 -21.40
CA LEU A 261 -15.11 -6.21 -22.44
C LEU A 261 -14.43 -4.83 -22.38
N PRO A 262 -15.15 -3.71 -22.34
CA PRO A 262 -14.57 -2.38 -22.11
C PRO A 262 -13.83 -2.28 -20.78
N LEU A 263 -14.34 -2.90 -19.72
CA LEU A 263 -13.68 -2.94 -18.41
C LEU A 263 -12.35 -3.71 -18.50
N GLY A 264 -12.31 -4.83 -19.20
CA GLY A 264 -11.09 -5.60 -19.45
C GLY A 264 -10.09 -4.81 -20.29
N ARG A 265 -10.53 -4.08 -21.31
CA ARG A 265 -9.68 -3.18 -22.09
C ARG A 265 -9.09 -2.06 -21.22
N LEU A 266 -9.91 -1.43 -20.37
CA LEU A 266 -9.44 -0.43 -19.43
C LEU A 266 -8.37 -0.99 -18.47
N MET A 267 -8.56 -2.22 -17.96
CA MET A 267 -7.53 -2.88 -17.15
C MET A 267 -6.23 -3.10 -17.91
N LEU A 268 -6.31 -3.56 -19.16
CA LEU A 268 -5.12 -3.71 -20.01
C LEU A 268 -4.42 -2.38 -20.26
N ASP A 269 -5.16 -1.29 -20.46
CA ASP A 269 -4.60 0.05 -20.61
C ASP A 269 -3.88 0.52 -19.35
N VAL A 270 -4.43 0.24 -18.18
CA VAL A 270 -3.77 0.53 -16.90
C VAL A 270 -2.45 -0.25 -16.80
N TYR A 271 -2.45 -1.56 -17.08
CA TYR A 271 -1.22 -2.36 -17.06
C TYR A 271 -0.21 -1.89 -18.11
N LEU A 272 -0.67 -1.54 -19.33
CA LEU A 272 0.19 -0.99 -20.36
C LEU A 272 0.82 0.34 -19.93
N THR A 273 0.02 1.22 -19.33
CA THR A 273 0.50 2.51 -18.82
C THR A 273 1.54 2.31 -17.72
N MET A 274 1.28 1.41 -16.77
CA MET A 274 2.24 1.07 -15.72
C MET A 274 3.53 0.48 -16.28
N PHE A 275 3.42 -0.41 -17.26
CA PHE A 275 4.58 -1.00 -17.94
C PHE A 275 5.41 0.09 -18.64
N LEU A 276 4.78 0.95 -19.43
CA LEU A 276 5.45 2.06 -20.09
C LEU A 276 6.11 3.01 -19.09
N PHE A 277 5.39 3.34 -18.00
CA PHE A 277 5.93 4.19 -16.95
C PHE A 277 7.20 3.60 -16.32
N VAL A 278 7.15 2.34 -15.91
CA VAL A 278 8.30 1.67 -15.27
C VAL A 278 9.46 1.51 -16.25
N PHE A 279 9.22 0.95 -17.43
CA PHE A 279 10.30 0.58 -18.36
C PHE A 279 10.78 1.73 -19.23
N VAL A 280 10.01 2.80 -19.39
CA VAL A 280 10.45 4.01 -20.13
C VAL A 280 10.87 5.09 -19.13
N VAL A 281 9.95 5.62 -18.32
CA VAL A 281 10.23 6.80 -17.47
C VAL A 281 11.23 6.46 -16.38
N LEU A 282 10.96 5.43 -15.57
CA LEU A 282 11.88 5.06 -14.49
C LEU A 282 13.22 4.55 -15.03
N ASN A 283 13.24 3.86 -16.18
CA ASN A 283 14.50 3.43 -16.80
C ASN A 283 15.34 4.62 -17.26
N ILE A 284 14.71 5.66 -17.83
CA ILE A 284 15.41 6.90 -18.20
C ILE A 284 16.00 7.56 -16.96
N ILE A 285 15.22 7.66 -15.88
CA ILE A 285 15.67 8.23 -14.61
C ILE A 285 16.85 7.42 -14.05
N CYS A 286 16.75 6.09 -14.00
CA CYS A 286 17.83 5.22 -13.53
C CYS A 286 19.12 5.44 -14.33
N ARG A 287 19.02 5.56 -15.67
CA ARG A 287 20.17 5.82 -16.55
C ARG A 287 20.80 7.19 -16.31
N ILE A 288 19.99 8.22 -16.06
CA ILE A 288 20.48 9.58 -15.74
C ILE A 288 21.31 9.54 -14.43
N TYR A 289 20.89 8.73 -13.46
CA TYR A 289 21.60 8.57 -12.19
C TYR A 289 22.70 7.49 -12.22
N GLY A 290 22.98 6.90 -13.39
CA GLY A 290 24.14 6.01 -13.60
C GLY A 290 23.94 4.56 -13.16
N PHE A 291 22.71 4.09 -12.96
CA PHE A 291 22.43 2.69 -12.63
C PHE A 291 21.37 2.05 -13.55
N SER A 292 21.33 0.72 -13.58
CA SER A 292 20.41 -0.04 -14.40
C SER A 292 19.10 -0.33 -13.67
N LEU A 293 17.96 -0.04 -14.31
CA LEU A 293 16.64 -0.44 -13.78
C LEU A 293 16.57 -1.95 -13.50
N TRP A 294 17.20 -2.77 -14.34
CA TRP A 294 17.17 -4.22 -14.20
C TRP A 294 17.95 -4.70 -12.97
N GLU A 295 19.07 -4.08 -12.68
CA GLU A 295 19.84 -4.34 -11.45
C GLU A 295 19.07 -3.91 -10.22
N PHE A 296 18.42 -2.77 -10.29
CA PHE A 296 17.56 -2.27 -9.22
C PHE A 296 16.39 -3.25 -8.94
N ILE A 297 15.67 -3.71 -9.98
CA ILE A 297 14.58 -4.69 -9.82
C ILE A 297 15.12 -6.01 -9.23
N LYS A 298 16.31 -6.44 -9.64
CA LYS A 298 16.94 -7.64 -9.03
C LYS A 298 17.27 -7.42 -7.56
N TYR A 299 17.71 -6.24 -7.19
CA TYR A 299 18.04 -5.88 -5.81
C TYR A 299 16.80 -5.93 -4.91
N ILE A 300 15.68 -5.32 -5.34
CA ILE A 300 14.42 -5.27 -4.56
C ILE A 300 13.45 -6.42 -4.85
N ARG A 301 13.93 -7.53 -5.48
CA ARG A 301 13.05 -8.63 -5.87
C ARG A 301 12.34 -9.31 -4.69
N GLU A 302 13.01 -9.36 -3.54
CA GLU A 302 12.46 -10.01 -2.34
C GLU A 302 11.31 -9.19 -1.77
N GLU A 303 11.45 -7.88 -1.75
CA GLU A 303 10.41 -6.91 -1.39
C GLU A 303 9.24 -6.98 -2.38
N ILE A 304 9.53 -7.04 -3.69
CA ILE A 304 8.47 -7.20 -4.70
C ILE A 304 7.69 -8.50 -4.49
N LEU A 305 8.38 -9.62 -4.23
CA LEU A 305 7.74 -10.91 -3.96
C LEU A 305 6.92 -10.87 -2.66
N LEU A 306 7.42 -10.17 -1.64
CA LEU A 306 6.70 -9.97 -0.39
C LEU A 306 5.41 -9.18 -0.61
N VAL A 307 5.49 -8.05 -1.35
CA VAL A 307 4.32 -7.23 -1.71
C VAL A 307 3.30 -8.02 -2.54
N LEU A 308 3.77 -8.79 -3.54
CA LEU A 308 2.90 -9.65 -4.34
C LEU A 308 2.22 -10.74 -3.48
N GLY A 309 2.96 -11.32 -2.52
CA GLY A 309 2.43 -12.36 -1.64
C GLY A 309 1.44 -11.86 -0.59
N THR A 310 1.65 -10.63 -0.09
CA THR A 310 0.82 -10.00 0.94
C THR A 310 -0.27 -9.13 0.35
N SER A 311 -0.18 -8.76 -0.94
CA SER A 311 -1.04 -7.76 -1.60
C SER A 311 -1.02 -6.40 -0.88
N SER A 312 0.07 -6.09 -0.16
CA SER A 312 0.26 -4.83 0.57
C SER A 312 1.70 -4.33 0.40
N SER A 313 1.86 -3.11 -0.10
CA SER A 313 3.16 -2.45 -0.21
C SER A 313 3.77 -2.09 1.15
N GLU A 314 2.94 -1.95 2.17
CA GLU A 314 3.35 -1.63 3.54
C GLU A 314 4.13 -2.77 4.21
N ALA A 315 3.88 -4.01 3.80
CA ALA A 315 4.60 -5.19 4.29
C ALA A 315 6.10 -5.19 3.91
N ALA A 316 6.50 -4.37 2.95
CA ALA A 316 7.88 -4.22 2.50
C ALA A 316 8.59 -2.99 3.08
N LEU A 317 7.91 -2.19 3.89
CA LEU A 317 8.54 -1.10 4.63
C LEU A 317 9.34 -1.69 5.80
N PRO A 318 10.59 -1.23 6.00
CA PRO A 318 11.45 -1.69 7.08
C PRO A 318 10.92 -1.29 8.46
#